data_e1256f410bf90cf9733cd4a781de455e
#
_entry.id   e1256f410bf90cf9733cd4a781de455e
#
_cell.length_a   1.000
_cell.length_b   1.000
_cell.length_c   1.000
_cell.angle_alpha   90.00
_cell.angle_beta   90.00
_cell.angle_gamma   90.00
#
_symmetry.space_group_name_H-M   'P 1'
#
loop_
_entity.id
_entity.type
_entity.pdbx_description
1 polymer ?
#
loop_
_entity_poly.entity_id
_entity_poly.type
_entity_poly.pdbx_seq_one_letter_code
_entity_poly.pdbx_strand_id
1 'polypeptide(L)'
;MDAIAARIAFTFLMLLWAVGLCEQAFAYRPFDGTDAAVADFGTIEIEVEPAGHLHEKSERTLIVPALRLNYGLTEKWEAVLEGQWAHGLSADTKRSSLVSNGAFLKGVIREGSLQGRSGPSFATELGVLLPGINDEPGVGGSIAGIASQRWPWLTVHLNAAAAITRQRHGDLFFSIIAEGPHDWTVRPVAELSYEREFRGLRATSGLVGAIWQVRDNVAIDVGLRAARINDHTLNEVRAGVTFSFAVR
;
A
#
# COMPACT_ATOMS: atom_id res chain seq x y z
N MET A 1 16.42 24.57 18.89
CA MET A 1 15.25 23.94 18.24
C MET A 1 15.04 24.70 16.95
N ASP A 2 15.46 24.10 15.83
CA ASP A 2 15.64 24.80 14.56
C ASP A 2 14.31 25.23 13.95
N ALA A 3 14.29 26.42 13.34
CA ALA A 3 13.11 27.02 12.68
C ALA A 3 12.50 26.10 11.58
N ILE A 4 13.28 25.17 11.06
CA ILE A 4 12.85 24.16 10.08
C ILE A 4 11.96 23.11 10.76
N ALA A 5 12.36 22.58 11.93
CA ALA A 5 11.54 21.60 12.68
C ALA A 5 10.21 22.22 13.16
N ALA A 6 10.21 23.49 13.58
CA ALA A 6 8.99 24.20 13.95
C ALA A 6 8.07 24.45 12.74
N ARG A 7 8.61 24.73 11.55
CA ARG A 7 7.81 24.89 10.32
C ARG A 7 7.22 23.56 9.85
N ILE A 8 7.98 22.47 9.92
CA ILE A 8 7.50 21.13 9.58
C ILE A 8 6.39 20.72 10.55
N ALA A 9 6.57 20.89 11.86
CA ALA A 9 5.56 20.61 12.88
C ALA A 9 4.30 21.48 12.70
N PHE A 10 4.46 22.76 12.36
CA PHE A 10 3.33 23.69 12.14
C PHE A 10 2.58 23.33 10.85
N THR A 11 3.27 22.95 9.77
CA THR A 11 2.64 22.49 8.52
C THR A 11 1.89 21.18 8.74
N PHE A 12 2.46 20.26 9.52
CA PHE A 12 1.80 19.01 9.91
C PHE A 12 0.56 19.24 10.80
N LEU A 13 0.64 20.21 11.71
CA LEU A 13 -0.48 20.59 12.57
C LEU A 13 -1.60 21.31 11.79
N MET A 14 -1.25 22.11 10.78
CA MET A 14 -2.22 22.75 9.88
C MET A 14 -2.91 21.77 8.94
N LEU A 15 -2.22 20.75 8.49
CA LEU A 15 -2.83 19.61 7.75
C LEU A 15 -3.84 18.86 8.62
N LEU A 16 -3.55 18.67 9.90
CA LEU A 16 -4.47 18.05 10.88
C LEU A 16 -5.71 18.91 11.17
N TRP A 17 -5.66 20.23 10.95
CA TRP A 17 -6.79 21.16 11.21
C TRP A 17 -7.71 21.32 9.99
N ALA A 18 -7.26 21.04 8.77
CA ALA A 18 -8.06 21.14 7.55
C ALA A 18 -9.07 19.97 7.37
N VAL A 19 -9.08 19.00 8.30
CA VAL A 19 -9.85 17.76 8.22
C VAL A 19 -11.22 17.93 8.89
N GLY A 20 -12.09 18.69 8.28
CA GLY A 20 -13.42 19.04 8.84
C GLY A 20 -14.65 18.46 8.14
N LEU A 21 -14.51 17.54 7.16
CA LEU A 21 -15.62 16.82 6.54
C LEU A 21 -15.26 15.35 6.45
N CYS A 22 -16.03 14.53 7.11
CA CYS A 22 -15.74 13.16 7.47
C CYS A 22 -16.19 12.19 6.36
N GLU A 23 -15.26 11.54 5.68
CA GLU A 23 -15.48 10.29 4.94
C GLU A 23 -14.52 9.25 5.50
N GLN A 24 -14.91 7.96 5.51
CA GLN A 24 -14.08 6.90 6.13
C GLN A 24 -12.81 6.68 5.32
N ALA A 25 -11.66 6.77 5.97
CA ALA A 25 -10.39 6.36 5.40
C ALA A 25 -10.29 4.83 5.42
N PHE A 26 -10.13 4.23 4.26
CA PHE A 26 -9.82 2.81 4.12
C PHE A 26 -8.32 2.66 3.90
N ALA A 27 -7.58 2.28 4.94
CA ALA A 27 -6.15 2.02 4.81
C ALA A 27 -5.91 0.70 4.07
N TYR A 28 -5.19 0.72 2.95
CA TYR A 28 -4.68 -0.49 2.28
C TYR A 28 -3.38 -0.99 2.91
N ARG A 29 -2.75 -0.17 3.69
CA ARG A 29 -1.57 -0.53 4.46
C ARG A 29 -1.94 -1.39 5.66
N PRO A 30 -1.02 -2.26 6.13
CA PRO A 30 0.40 -2.39 5.73
C PRO A 30 0.68 -3.45 4.65
N PHE A 31 -0.29 -3.84 3.83
CA PHE A 31 -0.24 -4.97 2.91
C PHE A 31 0.60 -4.72 1.65
N ASP A 32 1.01 -5.83 0.99
CA ASP A 32 1.53 -5.83 -0.38
C ASP A 32 0.37 -5.90 -1.41
N GLY A 33 -0.72 -6.57 -1.07
CA GLY A 33 -1.96 -6.60 -1.84
C GLY A 33 -2.90 -5.46 -1.50
N THR A 34 -4.11 -5.49 -2.05
CA THR A 34 -5.15 -4.47 -1.86
C THR A 34 -6.55 -5.10 -1.74
N ASP A 35 -7.55 -4.28 -1.47
CA ASP A 35 -8.95 -4.69 -1.41
C ASP A 35 -9.72 -4.37 -2.71
N ALA A 36 -11.01 -4.74 -2.78
CA ALA A 36 -11.90 -4.46 -3.92
C ALA A 36 -12.78 -3.22 -3.69
N ALA A 37 -12.33 -2.22 -2.89
CA ALA A 37 -12.97 -0.92 -2.78
C ALA A 37 -12.18 0.13 -3.58
N VAL A 38 -12.74 1.31 -3.74
CA VAL A 38 -12.12 2.50 -4.32
C VAL A 38 -12.47 3.69 -3.43
N ALA A 39 -11.63 4.72 -3.44
CA ALA A 39 -11.89 5.97 -2.75
C ALA A 39 -13.21 6.59 -3.25
N ASP A 40 -13.97 7.19 -2.36
CA ASP A 40 -15.25 7.83 -2.68
C ASP A 40 -15.07 8.95 -3.71
N PHE A 41 -16.09 9.18 -4.54
CA PHE A 41 -16.02 10.16 -5.60
C PHE A 41 -15.66 11.57 -5.09
N GLY A 42 -14.58 12.15 -5.61
CA GLY A 42 -14.08 13.45 -5.21
C GLY A 42 -13.35 13.46 -3.85
N THR A 43 -12.93 12.30 -3.39
CA THR A 43 -12.13 12.12 -2.18
C THR A 43 -10.68 11.79 -2.55
N ILE A 44 -9.74 12.35 -1.82
CA ILE A 44 -8.33 11.97 -1.84
C ILE A 44 -8.02 11.19 -0.58
N GLU A 45 -7.38 10.02 -0.75
CA GLU A 45 -6.76 9.26 0.33
C GLU A 45 -5.25 9.32 0.15
N ILE A 46 -4.55 9.70 1.22
CA ILE A 46 -3.09 9.76 1.26
C ILE A 46 -2.60 8.76 2.29
N GLU A 47 -1.87 7.76 1.82
CA GLU A 47 -1.20 6.78 2.66
C GLU A 47 0.29 7.11 2.72
N VAL A 48 0.80 7.31 3.92
CA VAL A 48 2.19 7.67 4.18
C VAL A 48 2.84 6.62 5.05
N GLU A 49 3.96 6.07 4.62
CA GLU A 49 4.90 5.39 5.51
C GLU A 49 6.05 6.35 5.82
N PRO A 50 6.01 7.00 6.99
CA PRO A 50 7.04 7.96 7.36
C PRO A 50 8.39 7.30 7.64
N ALA A 51 8.40 6.00 8.01
CA ALA A 51 9.62 5.22 8.17
C ALA A 51 9.33 3.72 8.11
N GLY A 52 9.95 3.04 7.16
CA GLY A 52 10.04 1.59 7.06
C GLY A 52 11.49 1.13 7.17
N HIS A 53 11.75 0.01 7.82
CA HIS A 53 13.09 -0.56 7.94
C HIS A 53 13.12 -1.96 7.35
N LEU A 54 14.00 -2.15 6.38
CA LEU A 54 14.25 -3.39 5.67
C LEU A 54 15.61 -3.96 6.08
N HIS A 55 15.66 -5.23 6.40
CA HIS A 55 16.90 -5.94 6.69
C HIS A 55 16.98 -7.22 5.84
N GLU A 56 17.93 -7.23 4.92
CA GLU A 56 18.20 -8.33 4.00
C GLU A 56 19.67 -8.70 4.05
N LYS A 57 20.01 -9.93 4.47
CA LYS A 57 21.41 -10.37 4.70
C LYS A 57 22.15 -9.41 5.64
N SER A 58 23.19 -8.75 5.14
CA SER A 58 23.97 -7.71 5.84
C SER A 58 23.54 -6.29 5.48
N GLU A 59 22.60 -6.16 4.54
CA GLU A 59 22.17 -4.85 4.07
C GLU A 59 20.98 -4.36 4.89
N ARG A 60 20.96 -3.06 5.12
CA ARG A 60 19.87 -2.36 5.79
C ARG A 60 19.44 -1.21 4.93
N THR A 61 18.13 -1.11 4.72
CA THR A 61 17.53 -0.05 3.93
C THR A 61 16.45 0.64 4.77
N LEU A 62 16.46 1.95 4.75
CA LEU A 62 15.40 2.78 5.32
C LEU A 62 14.50 3.24 4.17
N ILE A 63 13.21 2.99 4.28
CA ILE A 63 12.20 3.52 3.37
C ILE A 63 11.63 4.79 4.02
N VAL A 64 11.85 5.95 3.41
CA VAL A 64 11.43 7.25 3.98
C VAL A 64 11.32 8.32 2.88
N PRO A 65 10.10 8.78 2.56
CA PRO A 65 8.81 8.16 2.81
C PRO A 65 8.45 7.13 1.74
N ALA A 66 7.49 6.26 2.03
CA ALA A 66 6.64 5.68 0.99
C ALA A 66 5.31 6.45 0.97
N LEU A 67 4.80 6.70 -0.24
CA LEU A 67 3.57 7.44 -0.48
C LEU A 67 2.68 6.67 -1.45
N ARG A 68 1.38 6.61 -1.13
CA ARG A 68 0.33 6.22 -2.05
C ARG A 68 -0.78 7.26 -1.99
N LEU A 69 -1.21 7.74 -3.13
CA LEU A 69 -2.28 8.71 -3.27
C LEU A 69 -3.37 8.10 -4.13
N ASN A 70 -4.55 7.99 -3.57
CA ASN A 70 -5.75 7.48 -4.23
C ASN A 70 -6.71 8.65 -4.44
N TYR A 71 -7.30 8.77 -5.63
CA TYR A 71 -8.30 9.78 -5.94
C TYR A 71 -9.53 9.16 -6.59
N GLY A 72 -10.67 9.28 -5.93
CA GLY A 72 -11.96 8.80 -6.43
C GLY A 72 -12.43 9.60 -7.64
N LEU A 73 -12.29 9.03 -8.82
CA LEU A 73 -12.72 9.63 -10.09
C LEU A 73 -14.22 9.53 -10.29
N THR A 74 -14.81 8.41 -9.86
CA THR A 74 -16.25 8.12 -9.90
C THR A 74 -16.57 7.20 -8.71
N GLU A 75 -17.85 6.85 -8.51
CA GLU A 75 -18.27 5.86 -7.51
C GLU A 75 -17.64 4.45 -7.69
N LYS A 76 -17.00 4.19 -8.84
CA LYS A 76 -16.45 2.87 -9.17
C LYS A 76 -15.00 2.89 -9.63
N TRP A 77 -14.39 4.06 -9.82
CA TRP A 77 -13.05 4.18 -10.35
C TRP A 77 -12.22 5.16 -9.54
N GLU A 78 -11.01 4.78 -9.23
CA GLU A 78 -9.99 5.64 -8.63
C GLU A 78 -8.71 5.65 -9.45
N ALA A 79 -8.00 6.77 -9.42
CA ALA A 79 -6.63 6.89 -9.88
C ALA A 79 -5.70 6.74 -8.68
N VAL A 80 -4.61 5.99 -8.86
CA VAL A 80 -3.61 5.73 -7.83
C VAL A 80 -2.24 6.16 -8.32
N LEU A 81 -1.49 6.87 -7.48
CA LEU A 81 -0.08 7.17 -7.68
C LEU A 81 0.70 6.68 -6.47
N GLU A 82 1.81 5.99 -6.70
CA GLU A 82 2.65 5.51 -5.61
C GLU A 82 4.14 5.64 -5.91
N GLY A 83 4.93 5.60 -4.85
CA GLY A 83 6.37 5.57 -4.92
C GLY A 83 7.00 5.59 -3.52
N GLN A 84 8.22 5.11 -3.43
CA GLN A 84 8.94 5.05 -2.16
C GLN A 84 10.40 5.46 -2.32
N TRP A 85 10.89 6.21 -1.34
CA TRP A 85 12.27 6.64 -1.29
C TRP A 85 13.06 5.71 -0.38
N ALA A 86 13.98 4.96 -0.99
CA ALA A 86 14.82 3.98 -0.32
C ALA A 86 16.23 4.56 -0.05
N HIS A 87 16.73 4.39 1.17
CA HIS A 87 18.05 4.82 1.58
C HIS A 87 18.86 3.65 2.13
N GLY A 88 19.94 3.26 1.45
CA GLY A 88 20.87 2.26 1.96
C GLY A 88 21.61 2.79 3.19
N LEU A 89 21.61 2.03 4.28
CA LEU A 89 22.27 2.37 5.53
C LEU A 89 23.63 1.67 5.71
N SER A 90 23.93 0.65 4.91
CA SER A 90 25.20 -0.09 4.95
C SER A 90 26.30 0.70 4.25
N ALA A 91 27.55 0.53 4.68
CA ALA A 91 28.68 1.33 4.20
C ALA A 91 28.86 1.28 2.67
N ASP A 92 28.59 0.12 2.08
CA ASP A 92 28.75 -0.13 0.63
C ASP A 92 27.49 0.25 -0.19
N THR A 93 26.36 0.54 0.48
CA THR A 93 25.08 0.81 -0.17
C THR A 93 24.48 2.18 0.20
N LYS A 94 25.32 3.16 0.59
CA LYS A 94 24.90 4.55 0.88
C LYS A 94 24.38 5.24 -0.39
N ARG A 95 23.24 4.80 -0.89
CA ARG A 95 22.56 5.34 -2.08
C ARG A 95 21.12 5.62 -1.76
N SER A 96 20.60 6.71 -2.28
CA SER A 96 19.17 7.03 -2.24
C SER A 96 18.57 6.75 -3.60
N SER A 97 17.47 6.03 -3.61
CA SER A 97 16.76 5.63 -4.83
C SER A 97 15.26 5.88 -4.67
N LEU A 98 14.62 6.34 -5.73
CA LEU A 98 13.15 6.36 -5.81
C LEU A 98 12.75 5.06 -6.50
N VAL A 99 12.04 4.20 -5.78
CA VAL A 99 11.69 2.84 -6.19
C VAL A 99 10.18 2.63 -6.14
N SER A 100 9.70 1.54 -6.74
CA SER A 100 8.28 1.13 -6.72
C SER A 100 7.32 2.22 -7.20
N ASN A 101 7.74 3.06 -8.15
CA ASN A 101 6.91 4.12 -8.68
C ASN A 101 5.89 3.56 -9.65
N GLY A 102 4.64 3.96 -9.52
CA GLY A 102 3.57 3.51 -10.39
C GLY A 102 2.42 4.51 -10.49
N ALA A 103 1.67 4.38 -11.57
CA ALA A 103 0.39 5.04 -11.78
C ALA A 103 -0.63 3.98 -12.19
N PHE A 104 -1.76 3.92 -11.48
CA PHE A 104 -2.74 2.86 -11.65
C PHE A 104 -4.15 3.43 -11.78
N LEU A 105 -5.00 2.66 -12.42
CA LEU A 105 -6.44 2.88 -12.49
C LEU A 105 -7.11 1.64 -11.90
N LYS A 106 -7.79 1.79 -10.76
CA LYS A 106 -8.51 0.71 -10.10
C LYS A 106 -10.01 0.90 -10.26
N GLY A 107 -10.72 -0.19 -10.49
CA GLY A 107 -12.16 -0.12 -10.73
C GLY A 107 -12.93 -1.29 -10.16
N VAL A 108 -14.08 -0.99 -9.53
CA VAL A 108 -15.04 -1.99 -9.02
C VAL A 108 -15.83 -2.56 -10.18
N ILE A 109 -15.62 -3.84 -10.47
CA ILE A 109 -16.32 -4.58 -11.52
C ILE A 109 -17.68 -5.08 -11.02
N ARG A 110 -17.71 -5.52 -9.76
CA ARG A 110 -18.92 -5.97 -9.08
C ARG A 110 -18.96 -5.46 -7.65
N GLU A 111 -20.01 -4.73 -7.32
CA GLU A 111 -20.31 -4.35 -5.94
C GLU A 111 -20.74 -5.59 -5.14
N GLY A 112 -20.21 -5.69 -3.93
CA GLY A 112 -20.48 -6.77 -3.00
C GLY A 112 -20.42 -6.29 -1.56
N SER A 113 -19.92 -7.12 -0.67
CA SER A 113 -19.93 -6.86 0.78
C SER A 113 -19.15 -5.63 1.22
N LEU A 114 -18.15 -5.17 0.46
CA LEU A 114 -17.42 -3.92 0.76
C LEU A 114 -18.28 -2.69 0.44
N GLN A 115 -19.17 -2.77 -0.53
CA GLN A 115 -20.08 -1.69 -0.92
C GLN A 115 -21.50 -1.88 -0.33
N GLY A 116 -21.64 -2.65 0.77
CA GLY A 116 -22.91 -2.88 1.43
C GLY A 116 -23.91 -3.75 0.64
N ARG A 117 -23.43 -4.52 -0.36
CA ARG A 117 -24.22 -5.46 -1.15
C ARG A 117 -23.93 -6.90 -0.72
N SER A 118 -24.76 -7.83 -1.18
CA SER A 118 -24.56 -9.25 -0.89
C SER A 118 -23.46 -9.89 -1.76
N GLY A 119 -22.72 -10.83 -1.17
CA GLY A 119 -21.67 -11.60 -1.83
C GLY A 119 -20.34 -10.84 -2.00
N PRO A 120 -19.38 -11.43 -2.71
CA PRO A 120 -18.05 -10.85 -2.85
C PRO A 120 -18.05 -9.62 -3.76
N SER A 121 -17.20 -8.65 -3.41
CA SER A 121 -16.82 -7.51 -4.24
C SER A 121 -15.69 -7.93 -5.18
N PHE A 122 -15.73 -7.51 -6.45
CA PHE A 122 -14.64 -7.73 -7.40
C PHE A 122 -14.16 -6.40 -7.97
N ALA A 123 -12.84 -6.25 -8.05
CA ALA A 123 -12.20 -5.11 -8.68
C ALA A 123 -11.07 -5.55 -9.62
N THR A 124 -10.65 -4.65 -10.48
CA THR A 124 -9.43 -4.78 -11.28
C THR A 124 -8.57 -3.55 -11.12
N GLU A 125 -7.27 -3.71 -11.26
CA GLU A 125 -6.32 -2.59 -11.29
C GLU A 125 -5.42 -2.74 -12.51
N LEU A 126 -5.26 -1.66 -13.27
CA LEU A 126 -4.39 -1.55 -14.43
C LEU A 126 -3.30 -0.54 -14.11
N GLY A 127 -2.04 -0.91 -14.29
CA GLY A 127 -0.91 -0.09 -13.86
C GLY A 127 0.16 0.13 -14.92
N VAL A 128 0.80 1.28 -14.83
CA VAL A 128 2.06 1.60 -15.50
C VAL A 128 3.14 1.71 -14.43
N LEU A 129 4.15 0.86 -14.52
CA LEU A 129 5.33 0.89 -13.66
C LEU A 129 6.30 1.93 -14.19
N LEU A 130 6.48 3.01 -13.46
CA LEU A 130 7.29 4.16 -13.89
C LEU A 130 8.78 3.93 -13.56
N PRO A 131 9.70 4.58 -14.30
CA PRO A 131 11.14 4.48 -14.05
C PRO A 131 11.50 4.90 -12.63
N GLY A 132 12.48 4.22 -12.02
CA GLY A 132 13.09 4.63 -10.78
C GLY A 132 14.13 5.75 -10.97
N ILE A 133 14.45 6.46 -9.87
CA ILE A 133 15.62 7.36 -9.83
C ILE A 133 16.70 6.63 -9.08
N ASN A 134 17.87 6.49 -9.71
CA ASN A 134 18.98 5.67 -9.21
C ASN A 134 18.58 4.18 -9.00
N ASP A 135 17.62 3.71 -9.76
CA ASP A 135 17.05 2.38 -9.75
C ASP A 135 16.78 1.92 -11.20
N GLU A 136 15.84 1.02 -11.43
CA GLU A 136 15.47 0.50 -12.75
C GLU A 136 14.92 1.62 -13.67
N PRO A 137 15.59 1.91 -14.80
CA PRO A 137 15.19 3.02 -15.68
C PRO A 137 14.03 2.68 -16.63
N GLY A 138 13.59 1.42 -16.67
CA GLY A 138 12.57 0.95 -17.60
C GLY A 138 11.15 1.34 -17.23
N VAL A 139 10.23 1.07 -18.16
CA VAL A 139 8.78 1.18 -17.95
C VAL A 139 8.19 -0.21 -18.07
N GLY A 140 7.32 -0.56 -17.15
CA GLY A 140 6.56 -1.80 -17.13
C GLY A 140 5.05 -1.56 -17.15
N GLY A 141 4.29 -2.62 -17.00
CA GLY A 141 2.84 -2.55 -16.88
C GLY A 141 2.28 -3.74 -16.13
N SER A 142 1.16 -3.56 -15.46
CA SER A 142 0.52 -4.59 -14.65
C SER A 142 -0.98 -4.62 -14.83
N ILE A 143 -1.55 -5.77 -14.55
CA ILE A 143 -2.99 -5.98 -14.39
C ILE A 143 -3.22 -6.84 -13.16
N ALA A 144 -4.19 -6.48 -12.33
CA ALA A 144 -4.60 -7.27 -11.17
C ALA A 144 -6.11 -7.52 -11.17
N GLY A 145 -6.49 -8.68 -10.66
CA GLY A 145 -7.84 -9.03 -10.25
C GLY A 145 -7.89 -9.16 -8.74
N ILE A 146 -8.92 -8.57 -8.12
CA ILE A 146 -9.08 -8.47 -6.68
C ILE A 146 -10.47 -8.98 -6.32
N ALA A 147 -10.56 -9.86 -5.32
CA ALA A 147 -11.82 -10.33 -4.77
C ALA A 147 -11.83 -10.11 -3.25
N SER A 148 -12.89 -9.50 -2.73
CA SER A 148 -13.02 -9.21 -1.30
C SER A 148 -14.36 -9.67 -0.77
N GLN A 149 -14.36 -10.30 0.41
CA GLN A 149 -15.58 -10.68 1.10
C GLN A 149 -15.48 -10.28 2.57
N ARG A 150 -16.46 -9.52 3.04
CA ARG A 150 -16.61 -9.12 4.43
C ARG A 150 -17.73 -9.94 5.10
N TRP A 151 -17.39 -10.47 6.25
CA TRP A 151 -18.33 -11.05 7.22
C TRP A 151 -18.26 -10.24 8.52
N PRO A 152 -19.20 -10.37 9.45
CA PRO A 152 -19.16 -9.60 10.70
C PRO A 152 -17.87 -9.76 11.52
N TRP A 153 -17.21 -10.91 11.42
CA TRP A 153 -16.06 -11.28 12.24
C TRP A 153 -14.72 -11.29 11.46
N LEU A 154 -14.75 -11.20 10.15
CA LEU A 154 -13.56 -11.29 9.29
C LEU A 154 -13.81 -10.64 7.94
N THR A 155 -12.82 -9.97 7.39
CA THR A 155 -12.76 -9.60 5.98
C THR A 155 -11.58 -10.31 5.32
N VAL A 156 -11.79 -10.87 4.13
CA VAL A 156 -10.73 -11.54 3.35
C VAL A 156 -10.62 -10.88 1.98
N HIS A 157 -9.38 -10.62 1.54
CA HIS A 157 -9.07 -10.14 0.20
C HIS A 157 -8.15 -11.14 -0.49
N LEU A 158 -8.43 -11.42 -1.74
CA LEU A 158 -7.61 -12.25 -2.62
C LEU A 158 -7.12 -11.38 -3.77
N ASN A 159 -5.83 -11.42 -4.03
CA ASN A 159 -5.19 -10.68 -5.10
C ASN A 159 -4.49 -11.64 -6.05
N ALA A 160 -4.61 -11.39 -7.36
CA ALA A 160 -3.85 -12.06 -8.39
C ALA A 160 -3.44 -11.02 -9.43
N ALA A 161 -2.14 -10.83 -9.64
CA ALA A 161 -1.61 -9.87 -10.60
C ALA A 161 -0.63 -10.53 -11.56
N ALA A 162 -0.56 -9.97 -12.76
CA ALA A 162 0.46 -10.26 -13.76
C ALA A 162 1.07 -8.95 -14.25
N ALA A 163 2.39 -8.93 -14.42
CA ALA A 163 3.11 -7.76 -14.89
C ALA A 163 4.17 -8.11 -15.93
N ILE A 164 4.51 -7.08 -16.70
CA ILE A 164 5.81 -7.00 -17.39
C ILE A 164 6.62 -5.98 -16.59
N THR A 165 7.70 -6.42 -15.98
CA THR A 165 8.55 -5.58 -15.13
C THR A 165 9.26 -4.50 -15.95
N ARG A 166 9.91 -3.55 -15.26
CA ARG A 166 10.76 -2.52 -15.90
C ARG A 166 11.92 -3.12 -16.68
N GLN A 167 12.38 -4.30 -16.28
CA GLN A 167 13.41 -5.09 -16.99
C GLN A 167 12.88 -5.96 -18.11
N ARG A 168 11.58 -5.84 -18.45
CA ARG A 168 10.89 -6.63 -19.48
C ARG A 168 10.79 -8.13 -19.17
N HIS A 169 10.75 -8.49 -17.91
CA HIS A 169 10.45 -9.84 -17.46
C HIS A 169 8.96 -9.98 -17.12
N GLY A 170 8.40 -11.16 -17.34
CA GLY A 170 7.08 -11.50 -16.83
C GLY A 170 7.13 -11.69 -15.33
N ASP A 171 6.12 -11.23 -14.62
CA ASP A 171 5.96 -11.38 -13.19
C ASP A 171 4.54 -11.79 -12.82
N LEU A 172 4.39 -12.59 -11.76
CA LEU A 172 3.12 -13.01 -11.17
C LEU A 172 3.15 -12.76 -9.67
N PHE A 173 2.10 -12.16 -9.16
CA PHE A 173 1.87 -11.92 -7.73
C PHE A 173 0.53 -12.50 -7.30
N PHE A 174 0.51 -13.14 -6.12
CA PHE A 174 -0.70 -13.63 -5.47
C PHE A 174 -0.65 -13.27 -3.98
N SER A 175 -1.76 -12.80 -3.42
CA SER A 175 -1.86 -12.66 -1.96
C SER A 175 -3.24 -13.01 -1.44
N ILE A 176 -3.26 -13.37 -0.16
CA ILE A 176 -4.44 -13.50 0.67
C ILE A 176 -4.25 -12.64 1.91
N ILE A 177 -5.18 -11.72 2.14
CA ILE A 177 -5.22 -10.81 3.28
C ILE A 177 -6.42 -11.20 4.14
N ALA A 178 -6.21 -11.19 5.46
CA ALA A 178 -7.25 -11.38 6.46
C ALA A 178 -7.24 -10.20 7.43
N GLU A 179 -8.39 -9.56 7.60
CA GLU A 179 -8.60 -8.48 8.57
C GLU A 179 -9.63 -8.90 9.60
N GLY A 180 -9.41 -8.56 10.87
CA GLY A 180 -10.39 -8.73 11.94
C GLY A 180 -11.69 -7.96 11.69
N PRO A 181 -12.64 -8.00 12.64
CA PRO A 181 -13.93 -7.34 12.50
C PRO A 181 -13.79 -5.86 12.13
N HIS A 182 -14.48 -5.44 11.07
CA HIS A 182 -14.35 -4.08 10.51
C HIS A 182 -14.84 -2.96 11.44
N ASP A 183 -15.71 -3.29 12.39
CA ASP A 183 -16.25 -2.39 13.41
C ASP A 183 -15.31 -2.21 14.62
N TRP A 184 -14.21 -2.96 14.68
CA TRP A 184 -13.23 -2.76 15.73
C TRP A 184 -12.36 -1.53 15.47
N THR A 185 -12.17 -0.74 16.51
CA THR A 185 -11.26 0.43 16.47
C THR A 185 -9.82 0.03 16.17
N VAL A 186 -9.39 -1.15 16.65
CA VAL A 186 -8.09 -1.76 16.32
C VAL A 186 -8.35 -3.12 15.69
N ARG A 187 -8.03 -3.26 14.43
CA ARG A 187 -8.20 -4.50 13.67
C ARG A 187 -6.87 -5.23 13.53
N PRO A 188 -6.76 -6.48 14.00
CA PRO A 188 -5.62 -7.32 13.65
C PRO A 188 -5.67 -7.66 12.17
N VAL A 189 -4.49 -7.74 11.54
CA VAL A 189 -4.37 -8.03 10.12
C VAL A 189 -3.25 -9.03 9.86
N ALA A 190 -3.41 -9.81 8.79
CA ALA A 190 -2.38 -10.74 8.31
C ALA A 190 -2.43 -10.84 6.78
N GLU A 191 -1.28 -11.06 6.17
CA GLU A 191 -1.16 -11.35 4.73
C GLU A 191 -0.18 -12.49 4.51
N LEU A 192 -0.50 -13.34 3.52
CA LEU A 192 0.44 -14.26 2.91
C LEU A 192 0.53 -13.92 1.43
N SER A 193 1.75 -13.78 0.90
CA SER A 193 1.95 -13.48 -0.51
C SER A 193 3.00 -14.36 -1.15
N TYR A 194 2.89 -14.51 -2.47
CA TYR A 194 3.83 -15.19 -3.34
C TYR A 194 4.03 -14.35 -4.59
N GLU A 195 5.29 -14.12 -4.94
CA GLU A 195 5.70 -13.38 -6.12
C GLU A 195 6.73 -14.18 -6.91
N ARG A 196 6.65 -14.14 -8.24
CA ARG A 196 7.58 -14.79 -9.13
C ARG A 196 7.82 -13.99 -10.39
N GLU A 197 8.99 -13.41 -10.47
CA GLU A 197 9.55 -12.91 -11.72
C GLU A 197 10.25 -14.05 -12.46
N PHE A 198 9.93 -14.26 -13.76
CA PHE A 198 10.36 -15.46 -14.48
C PHE A 198 11.86 -15.56 -14.76
N ARG A 199 12.64 -14.51 -14.54
CA ARG A 199 14.09 -14.50 -14.74
C ARG A 199 14.89 -14.09 -13.50
N GLY A 200 14.27 -13.94 -12.37
CA GLY A 200 14.97 -13.42 -11.21
C GLY A 200 14.36 -13.82 -9.88
N LEU A 201 13.43 -13.01 -9.41
CA LEU A 201 12.88 -13.09 -8.07
C LEU A 201 11.88 -14.22 -7.91
N ARG A 202 12.00 -14.91 -6.78
CA ARG A 202 10.94 -15.74 -6.19
C ARG A 202 10.84 -15.37 -4.73
N ALA A 203 9.72 -14.83 -4.34
CA ALA A 203 9.46 -14.43 -2.97
C ALA A 203 8.22 -15.11 -2.40
N THR A 204 8.28 -15.49 -1.13
CA THR A 204 7.12 -15.88 -0.33
C THR A 204 7.19 -15.09 0.95
N SER A 205 6.14 -14.38 1.30
CA SER A 205 6.15 -13.57 2.52
C SER A 205 4.92 -13.77 3.38
N GLY A 206 5.09 -13.50 4.67
CA GLY A 206 4.02 -13.39 5.62
C GLY A 206 4.15 -12.06 6.37
N LEU A 207 3.02 -11.39 6.55
CA LEU A 207 2.90 -10.16 7.32
C LEU A 207 1.84 -10.36 8.41
N VAL A 208 2.10 -9.80 9.58
CA VAL A 208 1.12 -9.64 10.66
C VAL A 208 1.17 -8.21 11.16
N GLY A 209 0.04 -7.68 11.57
CA GLY A 209 -0.02 -6.29 11.98
C GLY A 209 -1.36 -5.89 12.60
N ALA A 210 -1.56 -4.59 12.69
CA ALA A 210 -2.81 -4.00 13.14
C ALA A 210 -3.07 -2.66 12.43
N ILE A 211 -4.33 -2.36 12.23
CA ILE A 211 -4.83 -1.06 11.77
C ILE A 211 -5.66 -0.46 12.90
N TRP A 212 -5.31 0.74 13.32
CA TRP A 212 -6.02 1.52 14.32
C TRP A 212 -6.77 2.68 13.66
N GLN A 213 -8.11 2.58 13.64
CA GLN A 213 -8.97 3.67 13.19
C GLN A 213 -9.04 4.74 14.30
N VAL A 214 -8.23 5.79 14.15
CA VAL A 214 -8.13 6.88 15.15
C VAL A 214 -9.32 7.83 15.06
N ARG A 215 -9.74 8.10 13.82
CA ARG A 215 -10.94 8.89 13.45
C ARG A 215 -11.51 8.32 12.17
N ASP A 216 -12.70 8.69 11.77
CA ASP A 216 -13.33 8.20 10.54
C ASP A 216 -12.43 8.39 9.32
N ASN A 217 -11.70 9.48 9.26
CA ASN A 217 -10.81 9.86 8.16
C ASN A 217 -9.31 9.73 8.47
N VAL A 218 -8.92 9.08 9.56
CA VAL A 218 -7.51 8.86 9.95
C VAL A 218 -7.31 7.46 10.49
N ALA A 219 -6.48 6.69 9.85
CA ALA A 219 -6.03 5.39 10.33
C ALA A 219 -4.50 5.36 10.51
N ILE A 220 -4.03 4.60 11.50
CA ILE A 220 -2.62 4.30 11.74
C ILE A 220 -2.45 2.80 11.59
N ASP A 221 -1.39 2.38 10.95
CA ASP A 221 -1.07 0.97 10.77
C ASP A 221 0.35 0.64 11.25
N VAL A 222 0.53 -0.62 11.63
CA VAL A 222 1.84 -1.21 11.90
C VAL A 222 1.85 -2.65 11.38
N GLY A 223 2.95 -3.04 10.74
CA GLY A 223 3.15 -4.38 10.22
C GLY A 223 4.56 -4.89 10.44
N LEU A 224 4.67 -6.19 10.68
CA LEU A 224 5.91 -6.95 10.69
C LEU A 224 5.84 -7.97 9.57
N ARG A 225 6.76 -7.90 8.62
CA ARG A 225 6.83 -8.79 7.46
C ARG A 225 8.11 -9.60 7.50
N ALA A 226 7.99 -10.89 7.24
CA ALA A 226 9.12 -11.77 6.96
C ALA A 226 8.92 -12.38 5.57
N ALA A 227 9.94 -12.30 4.74
CA ALA A 227 9.92 -12.85 3.38
C ALA A 227 11.13 -13.77 3.15
N ARG A 228 10.91 -14.85 2.41
CA ARG A 228 11.98 -15.64 1.81
C ARG A 228 12.09 -15.27 0.34
N ILE A 229 13.21 -14.65 0.01
CA ILE A 229 13.51 -14.20 -1.34
C ILE A 229 14.63 -15.09 -1.88
N ASN A 230 14.33 -15.95 -2.87
CA ASN A 230 15.25 -16.96 -3.35
C ASN A 230 15.84 -17.76 -2.18
N ASP A 231 17.12 -17.56 -1.84
CA ASP A 231 17.85 -18.32 -0.81
C ASP A 231 18.06 -17.56 0.49
N HIS A 232 17.53 -16.35 0.65
CA HIS A 232 17.74 -15.52 1.84
C HIS A 232 16.43 -15.01 2.43
N THR A 233 16.51 -14.50 3.66
CA THR A 233 15.38 -13.95 4.40
C THR A 233 15.51 -12.43 4.47
N LEU A 234 14.39 -11.76 4.25
CA LEU A 234 14.18 -10.35 4.47
C LEU A 234 13.20 -10.17 5.63
N ASN A 235 13.52 -9.24 6.54
CA ASN A 235 12.61 -8.81 7.59
C ASN A 235 12.34 -7.32 7.45
N GLU A 236 11.09 -6.94 7.63
CA GLU A 236 10.64 -5.57 7.45
C GLU A 236 9.69 -5.16 8.57
N VAL A 237 9.84 -3.93 9.02
CA VAL A 237 8.92 -3.25 9.92
C VAL A 237 8.32 -2.09 9.14
N ARG A 238 7.01 -2.03 9.10
CA ARG A 238 6.23 -0.95 8.46
C ARG A 238 5.43 -0.22 9.53
N ALA A 239 5.34 1.10 9.41
CA ALA A 239 4.41 1.91 10.18
C ALA A 239 3.90 3.03 9.29
N GLY A 240 2.59 3.21 9.25
CA GLY A 240 1.96 4.13 8.33
C GLY A 240 0.82 4.92 8.94
N VAL A 241 0.39 5.89 8.19
CA VAL A 241 -0.81 6.67 8.47
C VAL A 241 -1.55 6.95 7.18
N THR A 242 -2.86 6.78 7.21
CA THR A 242 -3.77 7.07 6.10
C THR A 242 -4.67 8.24 6.48
N PHE A 243 -4.81 9.19 5.56
CA PHE A 243 -5.71 10.32 5.67
C PHE A 243 -6.67 10.32 4.50
N SER A 244 -7.95 10.59 4.77
CA SER A 244 -8.98 10.77 3.73
C SER A 244 -9.63 12.14 3.88
N PHE A 245 -9.86 12.83 2.77
CA PHE A 245 -10.56 14.12 2.75
C PHE A 245 -11.20 14.41 1.40
N ALA A 246 -12.41 14.97 1.45
CA ALA A 246 -13.12 15.43 0.26
C ALA A 246 -12.47 16.70 -0.32
N VAL A 247 -12.38 16.77 -1.66
CA VAL A 247 -11.80 17.91 -2.41
C VAL A 247 -12.84 18.64 -3.28
N ARG A 248 -14.13 18.46 -2.96
CA ARG A 248 -15.24 19.15 -3.61
C ARG A 248 -15.52 20.49 -2.96
#